data_97407da9d3744345b729930334a69ffc
#
_entry.id   97407da9d3744345b729930334a69ffc
#
_cell.length_a   1.000
_cell.length_b   1.000
_cell.length_c   1.000
_cell.angle_alpha   90.00
_cell.angle_beta   90.00
_cell.angle_gamma   90.00
#
_symmetry.space_group_name_H-M   'P 1'
#
loop_
_entity.id
_entity.type
_entity.pdbx_description
1 polymer ?
#
loop_
_entity_poly.entity_id
_entity_poly.type
_entity_poly.pdbx_seq_one_letter_code
_entity_poly.pdbx_strand_id
1 'polypeptide(L)'
;MATNFTTSTQGGQREDLANWISTISRDMTPFVSSIGKGKASATLHEWSTDTLEAAGLQAAAEGSSFAESASPVVQRLTNRTQIFTKGIRVSGTLESVDKVGRKSEFKYQTEKRGKEMARDVEKWMLSTNISAVQGGSASGNIQAAARKMGAYQAYSTV
;
A
#
# COMPACT_ATOMS: atom_id res chain seq x y z
N MET A 1 -1.36 -59.89 -35.99
CA MET A 1 -0.70 -58.57 -35.95
C MET A 1 -0.43 -58.24 -34.51
N ALA A 2 0.82 -58.01 -34.14
CA ALA A 2 1.17 -57.62 -32.79
C ALA A 2 0.79 -56.12 -32.61
N THR A 3 -0.05 -55.83 -31.60
CA THR A 3 -0.35 -54.46 -31.23
C THR A 3 0.82 -53.85 -30.50
N ASN A 4 1.50 -52.86 -31.15
CA ASN A 4 2.51 -52.07 -30.45
C ASN A 4 1.85 -51.15 -29.42
N PHE A 5 2.14 -51.38 -28.17
CA PHE A 5 1.76 -50.46 -27.11
C PHE A 5 2.74 -49.30 -27.10
N THR A 6 2.27 -48.11 -27.45
CA THR A 6 3.04 -46.86 -27.37
C THR A 6 2.51 -45.99 -26.25
N THR A 7 3.32 -45.11 -25.73
CA THR A 7 2.90 -44.11 -24.69
C THR A 7 1.65 -43.35 -25.05
N SER A 8 1.40 -43.11 -26.35
CA SER A 8 0.20 -42.41 -26.83
C SER A 8 -1.08 -43.27 -26.88
N THR A 9 -0.97 -44.63 -26.77
CA THR A 9 -2.09 -45.55 -26.85
C THR A 9 -2.47 -46.14 -25.48
N GLN A 10 -1.69 -45.91 -24.47
CA GLN A 10 -1.96 -46.35 -23.08
C GLN A 10 -2.73 -45.29 -22.34
N GLY A 11 -3.95 -45.58 -21.92
CA GLY A 11 -4.68 -44.81 -20.92
C GLY A 11 -4.09 -45.02 -19.53
N GLY A 12 -4.15 -43.99 -18.69
CA GLY A 12 -3.68 -44.04 -17.31
C GLY A 12 -2.28 -43.50 -17.06
N GLN A 13 -1.69 -42.79 -18.02
CA GLN A 13 -0.47 -42.05 -17.78
C GLN A 13 -0.76 -40.83 -16.86
N ARG A 14 0.00 -40.74 -15.79
CA ARG A 14 -0.07 -39.57 -14.89
C ARG A 14 0.62 -38.40 -15.60
N GLU A 15 -0.07 -37.27 -15.69
CA GLU A 15 0.52 -36.02 -16.17
C GLU A 15 1.69 -35.62 -15.26
N ASP A 16 2.82 -35.29 -15.85
CA ASP A 16 3.98 -34.78 -15.14
C ASP A 16 3.78 -33.30 -14.86
N LEU A 17 3.19 -33.01 -13.71
CA LEU A 17 3.01 -31.66 -13.22
C LEU A 17 4.13 -31.31 -12.25
N ALA A 18 4.86 -30.27 -12.56
CA ALA A 18 5.87 -29.76 -11.65
C ALA A 18 5.26 -29.35 -10.30
N ASN A 19 5.77 -29.93 -9.22
CA ASN A 19 5.33 -29.64 -7.86
C ASN A 19 5.80 -28.24 -7.35
N TRP A 20 6.20 -27.37 -8.27
CA TRP A 20 6.75 -26.08 -7.94
C TRP A 20 6.01 -24.96 -8.68
N ILE A 21 5.61 -23.93 -7.93
CA ILE A 21 4.94 -22.75 -8.46
C ILE A 21 5.93 -21.59 -8.37
N SER A 22 6.36 -21.07 -9.52
CA SER A 22 7.20 -19.89 -9.57
C SER A 22 6.37 -18.61 -9.62
N THR A 23 6.78 -17.61 -8.85
CA THR A 23 6.20 -16.27 -8.92
C THR A 23 7.11 -15.37 -9.75
N ILE A 24 6.65 -14.95 -10.91
CA ILE A 24 7.44 -14.16 -11.87
C ILE A 24 7.59 -12.69 -11.42
N SER A 25 6.60 -12.15 -10.70
CA SER A 25 6.69 -10.77 -10.23
C SER A 25 7.43 -10.69 -8.90
N ARG A 26 8.54 -9.98 -8.88
CA ARG A 26 9.20 -9.56 -7.65
C ARG A 26 8.40 -8.42 -7.06
N ASP A 27 7.77 -8.67 -5.93
CA ASP A 27 7.05 -7.66 -5.19
C ASP A 27 8.03 -6.80 -4.43
N MET A 28 8.35 -5.70 -5.02
CA MET A 28 9.15 -4.68 -4.38
C MET A 28 8.23 -3.58 -3.89
N THR A 29 8.27 -3.32 -2.59
CA THR A 29 7.67 -2.14 -1.97
C THR A 29 8.79 -1.28 -1.40
N PRO A 30 9.64 -0.69 -2.26
CA PRO A 30 10.83 0.02 -1.83
C PRO A 30 10.50 1.26 -1.00
N PHE A 31 9.45 1.97 -1.34
CA PHE A 31 9.06 3.18 -0.64
C PHE A 31 8.57 2.88 0.78
N VAL A 32 7.62 1.96 0.94
CA VAL A 32 7.11 1.55 2.26
C VAL A 32 8.19 0.91 3.13
N SER A 33 9.18 0.28 2.52
CA SER A 33 10.30 -0.33 3.24
C SER A 33 11.34 0.70 3.70
N SER A 34 11.52 1.79 2.96
CA SER A 34 12.52 2.82 3.24
C SER A 34 12.05 3.88 4.24
N ILE A 35 10.74 4.12 4.33
CA ILE A 35 10.19 5.11 5.26
C ILE A 35 10.11 4.58 6.69
N GLY A 36 10.28 5.47 7.65
CA GLY A 36 10.10 5.18 9.06
C GLY A 36 8.64 4.82 9.37
N LYS A 37 8.44 3.98 10.37
CA LYS A 37 7.11 3.57 10.83
C LYS A 37 6.78 4.25 12.13
N GLY A 38 5.63 4.92 12.19
CA GLY A 38 5.08 5.55 13.39
C GLY A 38 3.76 4.92 13.80
N LYS A 39 3.33 5.19 15.02
CA LYS A 39 2.04 4.75 15.55
C LYS A 39 1.10 5.95 15.63
N ALA A 40 -0.06 5.85 15.01
CA ALA A 40 -1.14 6.81 15.18
C ALA A 40 -2.15 6.28 16.21
N SER A 41 -2.47 7.07 17.23
CA SER A 41 -3.45 6.72 18.27
C SER A 41 -4.87 7.17 17.92
N ALA A 42 -5.03 8.08 16.95
CA ALA A 42 -6.31 8.63 16.51
C ALA A 42 -6.51 8.45 14.99
N THR A 43 -7.76 8.60 14.57
CA THR A 43 -8.10 8.53 13.13
C THR A 43 -7.64 9.75 12.35
N LEU A 44 -7.46 10.87 13.02
CA LEU A 44 -6.85 12.09 12.53
C LEU A 44 -5.47 12.23 13.18
N HIS A 45 -4.45 12.33 12.36
CA HIS A 45 -3.08 12.58 12.79
C HIS A 45 -2.69 13.97 12.32
N GLU A 46 -2.19 14.79 13.24
CA GLU A 46 -1.83 16.18 12.99
C GLU A 46 -0.39 16.43 13.38
N TRP A 47 0.28 17.29 12.62
CA TRP A 47 1.62 17.76 12.94
C TRP A 47 1.78 19.21 12.48
N SER A 48 2.72 19.91 13.07
CA SER A 48 3.01 21.28 12.71
C SER A 48 4.31 21.33 11.89
N THR A 49 4.31 22.16 10.85
CA THR A 49 5.48 22.46 10.04
C THR A 49 5.78 23.95 10.15
N ASP A 50 7.06 24.28 10.17
CA ASP A 50 7.55 25.65 10.14
C ASP A 50 8.48 25.81 8.94
N THR A 51 8.48 26.99 8.34
CA THR A 51 9.31 27.30 7.18
C THR A 51 10.23 28.46 7.52
N LEU A 52 11.47 28.37 7.10
CA LEU A 52 12.40 29.48 7.21
C LEU A 52 12.12 30.51 6.11
N GLU A 53 12.37 31.76 6.39
CA GLU A 53 12.37 32.81 5.38
C GLU A 53 13.38 32.49 4.27
N ALA A 54 13.05 32.86 3.04
CA ALA A 54 13.97 32.67 1.92
C ALA A 54 15.25 33.48 2.15
N ALA A 55 16.39 32.87 1.81
CA ALA A 55 17.68 33.57 1.92
C ALA A 55 17.69 34.83 1.07
N GLY A 56 17.92 35.97 1.69
CA GLY A 56 18.02 37.29 1.04
C GLY A 56 19.43 37.88 1.11
N LEU A 57 19.76 38.68 0.13
CA LEU A 57 21.00 39.49 0.14
C LEU A 57 20.74 40.74 0.97
N GLN A 58 20.98 40.66 2.29
CA GLN A 58 20.75 41.75 3.20
C GLN A 58 22.06 42.43 3.52
N ALA A 59 22.18 43.68 3.10
CA ALA A 59 23.25 44.56 3.51
C ALA A 59 22.62 45.76 4.22
N ALA A 60 23.10 46.06 5.41
CA ALA A 60 22.65 47.23 6.17
C ALA A 60 23.71 48.34 6.10
N ALA A 61 23.28 49.57 5.94
CA ALA A 61 24.15 50.71 6.04
C ALA A 61 24.53 50.98 7.52
N GLU A 62 25.72 51.47 7.74
CA GLU A 62 26.18 51.88 9.08
C GLU A 62 25.21 52.91 9.69
N GLY A 63 24.71 52.62 10.90
CA GLY A 63 23.77 53.51 11.58
C GLY A 63 22.31 53.37 11.16
N SER A 64 21.97 52.38 10.31
CA SER A 64 20.58 52.08 9.98
C SER A 64 19.86 51.37 11.14
N SER A 65 18.59 51.68 11.35
CA SER A 65 17.73 50.96 12.28
C SER A 65 17.35 49.58 11.72
N PHE A 66 17.17 48.61 12.60
CA PHE A 66 16.71 47.27 12.21
C PHE A 66 15.30 47.32 11.62
N ALA A 67 15.13 46.71 10.45
CA ALA A 67 13.81 46.41 9.92
C ALA A 67 13.33 45.06 10.53
N GLU A 68 12.13 45.05 11.08
CA GLU A 68 11.51 43.80 11.52
C GLU A 68 11.16 42.94 10.29
N SER A 69 11.68 41.72 10.26
CA SER A 69 11.30 40.71 9.26
C SER A 69 10.10 39.95 9.76
N ALA A 70 9.11 39.78 8.90
CA ALA A 70 7.93 39.00 9.24
C ALA A 70 8.30 37.51 9.25
N SER A 71 8.27 36.88 10.43
CA SER A 71 8.46 35.44 10.54
C SER A 71 7.26 34.68 9.95
N PRO A 72 7.51 33.61 9.18
CA PRO A 72 6.42 32.72 8.72
C PRO A 72 5.64 32.16 9.89
N VAL A 73 4.35 31.94 9.68
CA VAL A 73 3.47 31.36 10.71
C VAL A 73 3.52 29.83 10.59
N VAL A 74 3.66 29.17 11.74
CA VAL A 74 3.61 27.71 11.84
C VAL A 74 2.31 27.17 11.24
N GLN A 75 2.42 26.24 10.30
CA GLN A 75 1.28 25.61 9.64
C GLN A 75 0.99 24.26 10.26
N ARG A 76 -0.32 23.95 10.44
CA ARG A 76 -0.77 22.65 10.90
C ARG A 76 -1.19 21.82 9.70
N LEU A 77 -0.54 20.68 9.53
CA LEU A 77 -0.87 19.68 8.54
C LEU A 77 -1.62 18.51 9.19
N THR A 78 -2.52 17.91 8.44
CA THR A 78 -3.37 16.82 8.92
C THR A 78 -3.39 15.67 7.94
N ASN A 79 -3.36 14.44 8.43
CA ASN A 79 -3.58 13.24 7.64
C ASN A 79 -4.55 12.29 8.37
N ARG A 80 -5.16 11.38 7.63
CA ARG A 80 -6.15 10.43 8.18
C ARG A 80 -5.70 9.00 7.98
N THR A 81 -6.07 8.16 8.95
CA THR A 81 -5.84 6.72 8.82
C THR A 81 -6.81 6.11 7.81
N GLN A 82 -6.36 5.15 7.02
CA GLN A 82 -7.14 4.41 6.04
C GLN A 82 -7.11 2.92 6.36
N ILE A 83 -8.21 2.23 6.06
CA ILE A 83 -8.31 0.77 6.22
C ILE A 83 -8.14 0.14 4.85
N PHE A 84 -7.20 -0.79 4.75
CA PHE A 84 -7.01 -1.63 3.57
C PHE A 84 -7.53 -3.03 3.85
N THR A 85 -8.32 -3.59 2.94
CA THR A 85 -8.90 -4.93 3.10
C THR A 85 -8.77 -5.72 1.81
N LYS A 86 -8.45 -7.02 1.96
CA LYS A 86 -8.51 -8.00 0.86
C LYS A 86 -9.19 -9.27 1.33
N GLY A 87 -10.32 -9.60 0.72
CA GLY A 87 -11.06 -10.82 1.04
C GLY A 87 -10.42 -12.07 0.43
N ILE A 88 -10.50 -13.17 1.17
CA ILE A 88 -10.14 -14.52 0.72
C ILE A 88 -11.35 -15.42 0.95
N ARG A 89 -11.70 -16.20 -0.05
CA ARG A 89 -12.71 -17.25 0.07
C ARG A 89 -12.17 -18.53 -0.54
N VAL A 90 -12.08 -19.58 0.25
CA VAL A 90 -11.70 -20.93 -0.17
C VAL A 90 -12.79 -21.89 0.26
N SER A 91 -13.24 -22.77 -0.63
CA SER A 91 -14.23 -23.77 -0.27
C SER A 91 -13.58 -24.90 0.53
N GLY A 92 -14.35 -25.49 1.47
CA GLY A 92 -13.86 -26.60 2.26
C GLY A 92 -13.47 -27.82 1.42
N THR A 93 -14.21 -28.07 0.35
CA THR A 93 -13.90 -29.16 -0.60
C THR A 93 -12.53 -28.94 -1.25
N LEU A 94 -12.23 -27.72 -1.69
CA LEU A 94 -10.92 -27.39 -2.28
C LEU A 94 -9.80 -27.54 -1.25
N GLU A 95 -10.05 -27.23 0.02
CA GLU A 95 -9.04 -27.37 1.06
C GLU A 95 -8.73 -28.82 1.40
N SER A 96 -9.73 -29.72 1.33
CA SER A 96 -9.60 -31.15 1.65
C SER A 96 -8.98 -32.00 0.54
N VAL A 97 -8.95 -31.53 -0.71
CA VAL A 97 -8.38 -32.27 -1.84
C VAL A 97 -6.86 -32.05 -1.93
N ASP A 98 -6.11 -33.11 -2.23
CA ASP A 98 -4.68 -33.02 -2.48
C ASP A 98 -4.37 -32.15 -3.71
N LYS A 99 -3.44 -31.21 -3.53
CA LYS A 99 -3.08 -30.23 -4.54
C LYS A 99 -1.60 -30.34 -4.90
N VAL A 100 -1.31 -30.15 -6.17
CA VAL A 100 0.07 -30.13 -6.65
C VAL A 100 0.73 -28.83 -6.23
N GLY A 101 1.91 -28.90 -5.62
CA GLY A 101 2.73 -27.77 -5.25
C GLY A 101 2.34 -27.02 -3.98
N ARG A 102 1.23 -27.38 -3.31
CA ARG A 102 0.79 -26.72 -2.07
C ARG A 102 -0.07 -27.62 -1.20
N LYS A 103 0.17 -27.59 0.11
CA LYS A 103 -0.59 -28.39 1.08
C LYS A 103 -1.91 -27.72 1.47
N SER A 104 -1.94 -26.40 1.60
CA SER A 104 -3.13 -25.63 2.00
C SER A 104 -3.34 -24.49 1.02
N GLU A 105 -4.54 -24.44 0.43
CA GLU A 105 -4.95 -23.36 -0.46
C GLU A 105 -5.16 -22.06 0.30
N PHE A 106 -5.78 -22.16 1.47
CA PHE A 106 -6.02 -21.00 2.31
C PHE A 106 -4.72 -20.26 2.70
N LYS A 107 -3.71 -21.03 3.13
CA LYS A 107 -2.40 -20.48 3.48
C LYS A 107 -1.74 -19.80 2.28
N TYR A 108 -1.74 -20.47 1.13
CA TYR A 108 -1.19 -19.93 -0.11
C TYR A 108 -1.87 -18.61 -0.52
N GLN A 109 -3.21 -18.58 -0.50
CA GLN A 109 -3.97 -17.39 -0.83
C GLN A 109 -3.75 -16.24 0.18
N THR A 110 -3.58 -16.57 1.46
CA THR A 110 -3.28 -15.58 2.50
C THR A 110 -1.94 -14.91 2.25
N GLU A 111 -0.90 -15.68 1.97
CA GLU A 111 0.44 -15.14 1.64
C GLU A 111 0.40 -14.27 0.36
N LYS A 112 -0.31 -14.74 -0.66
CA LYS A 112 -0.49 -14.00 -1.91
C LYS A 112 -1.21 -12.68 -1.68
N ARG A 113 -2.33 -12.69 -0.95
CA ARG A 113 -3.09 -11.46 -0.64
C ARG A 113 -2.33 -10.49 0.26
N GLY A 114 -1.49 -10.99 1.16
CA GLY A 114 -0.59 -10.15 1.95
C GLY A 114 0.36 -9.33 1.08
N LYS A 115 0.99 -9.98 0.11
CA LYS A 115 1.86 -9.29 -0.87
C LYS A 115 1.10 -8.29 -1.74
N GLU A 116 -0.08 -8.66 -2.22
CA GLU A 116 -0.94 -7.75 -2.99
C GLU A 116 -1.36 -6.53 -2.18
N MET A 117 -1.67 -6.71 -0.88
CA MET A 117 -2.03 -5.60 0.00
C MET A 117 -0.86 -4.64 0.22
N ALA A 118 0.35 -5.15 0.39
CA ALA A 118 1.55 -4.31 0.49
C ALA A 118 1.75 -3.45 -0.76
N ARG A 119 1.54 -4.02 -1.95
CA ARG A 119 1.59 -3.28 -3.22
C ARG A 119 0.48 -2.22 -3.33
N ASP A 120 -0.72 -2.51 -2.85
CA ASP A 120 -1.81 -1.54 -2.86
C ASP A 120 -1.48 -0.35 -1.95
N VAL A 121 -0.88 -0.59 -0.79
CA VAL A 121 -0.41 0.48 0.11
C VAL A 121 0.67 1.34 -0.57
N GLU A 122 1.65 0.70 -1.19
CA GLU A 122 2.70 1.40 -1.95
C GLU A 122 2.12 2.27 -3.06
N LYS A 123 1.25 1.69 -3.87
CA LYS A 123 0.57 2.41 -4.96
C LYS A 123 -0.24 3.59 -4.45
N TRP A 124 -0.92 3.43 -3.32
CA TRP A 124 -1.69 4.51 -2.72
C TRP A 124 -0.78 5.65 -2.25
N MET A 125 0.31 5.33 -1.55
CA MET A 125 1.24 6.33 -1.05
C MET A 125 1.91 7.14 -2.16
N LEU A 126 2.20 6.50 -3.29
CA LEU A 126 2.83 7.13 -4.46
C LEU A 126 1.83 7.73 -5.46
N SER A 127 0.53 7.66 -5.18
CA SER A 127 -0.49 8.21 -6.08
C SER A 127 -0.46 9.73 -6.11
N THR A 128 -0.72 10.30 -7.28
CA THR A 128 -0.69 11.73 -7.52
C THR A 128 -1.92 12.42 -6.92
N ASN A 129 -1.73 13.51 -6.17
CA ASN A 129 -2.79 14.43 -5.71
C ASN A 129 -3.95 13.82 -4.92
N ILE A 130 -3.71 12.78 -4.14
CA ILE A 130 -4.73 12.26 -3.22
C ILE A 130 -4.64 13.02 -1.90
N SER A 131 -5.63 13.87 -1.65
CA SER A 131 -5.80 14.55 -0.36
C SER A 131 -6.46 13.62 0.66
N ALA A 132 -6.19 13.84 1.94
CA ALA A 132 -6.86 13.15 3.02
C ALA A 132 -8.36 13.51 3.05
N VAL A 133 -9.23 12.49 3.05
CA VAL A 133 -10.68 12.68 3.06
C VAL A 133 -11.29 12.04 4.30
N GLN A 134 -12.14 12.78 5.00
CA GLN A 134 -12.97 12.22 6.06
C GLN A 134 -14.07 11.37 5.45
N GLY A 135 -14.15 10.10 5.87
CA GLY A 135 -15.30 9.28 5.55
C GLY A 135 -16.56 9.89 6.19
N GLY A 136 -17.65 9.93 5.45
CA GLY A 136 -18.95 10.35 5.96
C GLY A 136 -19.76 9.14 6.42
N SER A 137 -20.50 9.28 7.52
CA SER A 137 -21.62 8.40 7.82
C SER A 137 -22.83 8.92 7.05
N ALA A 138 -23.24 8.25 5.99
CA ALA A 138 -24.54 8.52 5.42
C ALA A 138 -25.59 8.02 6.41
N SER A 139 -26.42 8.92 6.89
CA SER A 139 -27.55 8.58 7.76
C SER A 139 -28.39 7.49 7.10
N GLY A 140 -28.44 6.32 7.68
CA GLY A 140 -29.31 5.21 7.30
C GLY A 140 -28.79 4.24 6.22
N ASN A 141 -27.59 4.42 5.65
CA ASN A 141 -27.05 3.49 4.67
C ASN A 141 -25.59 3.11 5.04
N ILE A 142 -25.28 1.83 5.07
CA ILE A 142 -24.03 1.23 5.52
C ILE A 142 -22.83 1.57 4.59
N GLN A 143 -23.05 2.24 3.49
CA GLN A 143 -22.01 2.75 2.61
C GLN A 143 -21.63 4.20 2.93
N ALA A 144 -21.12 4.39 4.13
CA ALA A 144 -20.35 5.60 4.42
C ALA A 144 -19.15 5.68 3.48
N ALA A 145 -18.90 6.84 2.91
CA ALA A 145 -17.70 7.05 2.10
C ALA A 145 -16.46 6.67 2.95
N ALA A 146 -15.62 5.78 2.44
CA ALA A 146 -14.44 5.33 3.15
C ALA A 146 -13.49 6.50 3.42
N ARG A 147 -12.90 6.54 4.62
CA ARG A 147 -11.80 7.47 4.89
C ARG A 147 -10.63 7.15 3.97
N LYS A 148 -10.00 8.20 3.47
CA LYS A 148 -8.82 8.10 2.62
C LYS A 148 -7.66 8.85 3.25
N MET A 149 -6.50 8.24 3.31
CA MET A 149 -5.28 8.93 3.69
C MET A 149 -4.76 9.75 2.50
N GLY A 150 -4.09 10.85 2.79
CA GLY A 150 -3.38 11.62 1.80
C GLY A 150 -2.15 10.88 1.30
N ALA A 151 -1.88 10.97 -0.01
CA ALA A 151 -0.68 10.43 -0.61
C ALA A 151 0.54 11.32 -0.29
N TYR A 152 1.75 10.78 -0.45
CA TYR A 152 3.00 11.49 -0.18
C TYR A 152 3.09 12.84 -0.91
N GLN A 153 2.69 12.88 -2.17
CA GLN A 153 2.76 14.11 -2.96
C GLN A 153 1.87 15.25 -2.46
N ALA A 154 0.79 14.94 -1.73
CA ALA A 154 -0.06 15.98 -1.16
C ALA A 154 0.65 16.80 -0.06
N TYR A 155 1.77 16.31 0.47
CA TYR A 155 2.54 16.95 1.54
C TYR A 155 3.96 17.33 1.12
N SER A 156 4.43 16.91 -0.06
CA SER A 156 5.78 17.17 -0.53
C SER A 156 5.96 18.53 -1.22
N THR A 157 4.87 19.23 -1.47
CA THR A 157 4.86 20.56 -2.13
C THR A 157 4.71 21.74 -1.16
N VAL A 158 4.83 21.48 0.13
CA VAL A 158 4.75 22.49 1.21
C VAL A 158 6.14 22.92 1.63
#